data_d038c16913ba8b2349bad1a2d1474909
#
_entry.id   d038c16913ba8b2349bad1a2d1474909
#
_cell.length_a   1.000
_cell.length_b   1.000
_cell.length_c   1.000
_cell.angle_alpha   90.00
_cell.angle_beta   90.00
_cell.angle_gamma   90.00
#
_symmetry.space_group_name_H-M   'P 1'
#
loop_
_entity.id
_entity.type
_entity.pdbx_description
1 polymer ?
#
loop_
_entity_poly.entity_id
_entity_poly.type
_entity_poly.pdbx_seq_one_letter_code
_entity_poly.pdbx_strand_id
1 'polypeptide(L)'
;MICHSLGAITWLHYVTQTTEKLAERVLLVAPPYVIPEVPPTDAPPGVGAFFPPALDEGAIKRAATETHFIASDSDDYATFEQTKAYSDRVNCPIHLLPGAGHISPYWGYGEWAWVRDWCLRTAEMPPVPRPKDAG
;
A
#
# COMPACT_ATOMS: atom_id res chain seq x y z
N MET A 1 -6.74 -8.88 -3.14
CA MET A 1 -6.78 -7.48 -3.61
C MET A 1 -5.39 -6.91 -3.51
N ILE A 2 -4.93 -6.22 -4.54
CA ILE A 2 -3.66 -5.48 -4.53
C ILE A 2 -3.99 -4.02 -4.83
N CYS A 3 -3.56 -3.11 -3.97
CA CYS A 3 -3.77 -1.68 -4.11
C CYS A 3 -2.41 -0.98 -4.08
N HIS A 4 -2.05 -0.30 -5.15
CA HIS A 4 -0.76 0.37 -5.31
C HIS A 4 -0.90 1.88 -5.30
N SER A 5 0.01 2.57 -4.65
CA SER A 5 0.10 4.04 -4.63
C SER A 5 -1.20 4.69 -4.15
N LEU A 6 -1.78 5.65 -4.88
CA LEU A 6 -3.07 6.26 -4.56
C LEU A 6 -4.22 5.24 -4.50
N GLY A 7 -4.11 4.10 -5.18
CA GLY A 7 -5.07 2.99 -5.04
C GLY A 7 -5.13 2.44 -3.62
N ALA A 8 -4.01 2.44 -2.88
CA ALA A 8 -4.01 2.08 -1.46
C ALA A 8 -4.79 3.10 -0.61
N ILE A 9 -4.64 4.39 -0.88
CA ILE A 9 -5.41 5.43 -0.18
C ILE A 9 -6.90 5.35 -0.54
N THR A 10 -7.21 5.07 -1.81
CA THR A 10 -8.60 4.82 -2.26
C THR A 10 -9.23 3.67 -1.48
N TRP A 11 -8.51 2.56 -1.30
CA TRP A 11 -8.99 1.43 -0.50
C TRP A 11 -9.29 1.84 0.94
N LEU A 12 -8.36 2.59 1.58
CA LEU A 12 -8.55 3.07 2.96
C LEU A 12 -9.81 3.93 3.11
N HIS A 13 -10.11 4.80 2.14
CA HIS A 13 -11.35 5.57 2.12
C HIS A 13 -12.58 4.70 1.86
N TYR A 14 -12.50 3.79 0.89
CA TYR A 14 -13.65 2.98 0.48
C TYR A 14 -14.15 2.06 1.58
N VAL A 15 -13.25 1.43 2.34
CA VAL A 15 -13.63 0.49 3.42
C VAL A 15 -14.40 1.16 4.56
N THR A 16 -14.29 2.49 4.72
CA THR A 16 -15.09 3.23 5.71
C THR A 16 -16.54 3.43 5.28
N GLN A 17 -16.84 3.23 3.98
CA GLN A 17 -18.15 3.48 3.39
C GLN A 17 -18.97 2.19 3.20
N THR A 18 -18.42 1.04 3.59
CA THR A 18 -19.09 -0.26 3.45
C THR A 18 -19.06 -1.03 4.76
N THR A 19 -20.03 -1.90 4.95
CA THR A 19 -20.08 -2.84 6.07
C THR A 19 -19.77 -4.28 5.63
N GLU A 20 -19.57 -4.49 4.35
CA GLU A 20 -19.34 -5.81 3.76
C GLU A 20 -17.86 -6.23 3.85
N LYS A 21 -17.62 -7.53 3.89
CA LYS A 21 -16.31 -8.11 3.64
C LYS A 21 -16.04 -8.09 2.14
N LEU A 22 -14.97 -7.43 1.73
CA LEU A 22 -14.63 -7.17 0.33
C LEU A 22 -13.55 -8.11 -0.21
N ALA A 23 -12.66 -8.59 0.66
CA ALA A 23 -11.54 -9.44 0.26
C ALA A 23 -11.11 -10.37 1.39
N GLU A 24 -10.45 -11.46 1.04
CA GLU A 24 -9.76 -12.30 2.02
C GLU A 24 -8.41 -11.70 2.39
N ARG A 25 -7.64 -11.29 1.40
CA ARG A 25 -6.27 -10.79 1.55
C ARG A 25 -6.08 -9.50 0.77
N VAL A 26 -5.41 -8.52 1.40
CA VAL A 26 -5.15 -7.20 0.81
C VAL A 26 -3.68 -6.84 0.98
N LEU A 27 -3.04 -6.37 -0.09
CA LEU A 27 -1.76 -5.68 -0.05
C LEU A 27 -1.96 -4.21 -0.36
N LEU A 28 -1.46 -3.34 0.53
CA LEU A 28 -1.36 -1.91 0.34
C LEU A 28 0.10 -1.58 0.02
N VAL A 29 0.40 -1.44 -1.26
CA VAL A 29 1.76 -1.35 -1.79
C VAL A 29 2.12 0.10 -2.08
N ALA A 30 3.20 0.58 -1.49
CA ALA A 30 3.74 1.92 -1.69
C ALA A 30 2.68 3.04 -1.59
N PRO A 31 1.87 3.10 -0.52
CA PRO A 31 0.93 4.21 -0.34
C PRO A 31 1.70 5.52 -0.20
N PRO A 32 1.31 6.60 -0.92
CA PRO A 32 1.98 7.89 -0.78
C PRO A 32 1.64 8.56 0.56
N TYR A 33 2.50 9.48 0.98
CA TYR A 33 2.29 10.22 2.22
C TYR A 33 1.23 11.33 2.02
N VAL A 34 0.04 11.12 2.57
CA VAL A 34 -1.10 12.04 2.49
C VAL A 34 -1.69 12.36 3.88
N ILE A 35 -0.86 12.27 4.94
CA ILE A 35 -1.30 12.60 6.31
C ILE A 35 -1.57 14.09 6.53
N PRO A 36 -0.86 15.06 5.92
CA PRO A 36 -1.24 16.45 6.03
C PRO A 36 -2.71 16.64 5.66
N GLU A 37 -3.44 17.44 6.42
CA GLU A 37 -4.87 17.74 6.16
C GLU A 37 -5.07 18.56 4.89
N VAL A 38 -4.02 19.20 4.43
CA VAL A 38 -4.01 20.04 3.23
C VAL A 38 -2.97 19.50 2.27
N PRO A 39 -3.33 19.22 1.02
CA PRO A 39 -2.36 18.79 0.02
C PRO A 39 -1.32 19.88 -0.24
N PRO A 40 -0.09 19.51 -0.67
CA PRO A 40 0.90 20.48 -1.12
C PRO A 40 0.35 21.41 -2.21
N THR A 41 0.81 22.64 -2.25
CA THR A 41 0.34 23.65 -3.21
C THR A 41 0.65 23.30 -4.68
N ASP A 42 1.64 22.44 -4.91
CA ASP A 42 2.07 21.94 -6.20
C ASP A 42 1.48 20.56 -6.55
N ALA A 43 0.55 20.07 -5.72
CA ALA A 43 -0.11 18.79 -5.98
C ALA A 43 -0.92 18.82 -7.29
N PRO A 44 -0.89 17.73 -8.07
CA PRO A 44 -1.71 17.64 -9.28
C PRO A 44 -3.21 17.82 -9.00
N PRO A 45 -3.99 18.33 -9.97
CA PRO A 45 -5.43 18.43 -9.82
C PRO A 45 -6.08 17.10 -9.42
N GLY A 46 -7.01 17.15 -8.47
CA GLY A 46 -7.74 15.98 -7.97
C GLY A 46 -7.06 15.21 -6.84
N VAL A 47 -5.78 15.44 -6.57
CA VAL A 47 -5.06 14.76 -5.47
C VAL A 47 -5.63 15.16 -4.11
N GLY A 48 -6.20 16.34 -3.97
CA GLY A 48 -6.80 16.82 -2.71
C GLY A 48 -7.83 15.88 -2.08
N ALA A 49 -8.54 15.11 -2.89
CA ALA A 49 -9.53 14.14 -2.41
C ALA A 49 -8.93 12.98 -1.59
N PHE A 50 -7.62 12.76 -1.68
CA PHE A 50 -6.92 11.73 -0.90
C PHE A 50 -6.44 12.21 0.47
N PHE A 51 -6.56 13.49 0.77
CA PHE A 51 -6.11 14.12 2.02
C PHE A 51 -7.28 14.48 2.94
N PRO A 52 -7.19 14.19 4.24
CA PRO A 52 -6.28 13.20 4.84
C PRO A 52 -6.70 11.76 4.51
N PRO A 53 -5.84 10.76 4.74
CA PRO A 53 -6.25 9.37 4.54
C PRO A 53 -7.27 8.94 5.59
N ALA A 54 -8.21 8.08 5.22
CA ALA A 54 -9.10 7.45 6.18
C ALA A 54 -8.40 6.26 6.84
N LEU A 55 -8.02 6.41 8.10
CA LEU A 55 -7.30 5.38 8.87
C LEU A 55 -8.21 4.82 9.96
N ASP A 56 -9.08 3.92 9.60
CA ASP A 56 -10.05 3.24 10.47
C ASP A 56 -9.71 1.74 10.57
N GLU A 57 -9.10 1.33 11.68
CA GLU A 57 -8.73 -0.06 11.96
C GLU A 57 -9.94 -1.00 11.89
N GLY A 58 -11.08 -0.59 12.46
CA GLY A 58 -12.30 -1.41 12.48
C GLY A 58 -12.86 -1.64 11.08
N ALA A 59 -12.86 -0.61 10.23
CA ALA A 59 -13.29 -0.71 8.85
C ALA A 59 -12.39 -1.65 8.03
N ILE A 60 -11.08 -1.54 8.20
CA ILE A 60 -10.10 -2.40 7.52
C ILE A 60 -10.29 -3.86 7.92
N LYS A 61 -10.43 -4.14 9.21
CA LYS A 61 -10.64 -5.51 9.72
C LYS A 61 -11.97 -6.12 9.31
N ARG A 62 -13.02 -5.30 9.12
CA ARG A 62 -14.29 -5.77 8.57
C ARG A 62 -14.17 -6.12 7.08
N ALA A 63 -13.48 -5.26 6.34
CA ALA A 63 -13.41 -5.38 4.88
C ALA A 63 -12.52 -6.53 4.40
N ALA A 64 -11.52 -6.94 5.18
CA ALA A 64 -10.60 -8.01 4.81
C ALA A 64 -10.15 -8.82 6.02
N THR A 65 -9.91 -10.13 5.81
CA THR A 65 -9.38 -11.02 6.85
C THR A 65 -7.92 -10.67 7.15
N GLU A 66 -7.15 -10.32 6.14
CA GLU A 66 -5.71 -10.08 6.22
C GLU A 66 -5.35 -8.84 5.38
N THR A 67 -4.64 -7.88 5.98
CA THR A 67 -4.16 -6.68 5.30
C THR A 67 -2.71 -6.43 5.66
N HIS A 68 -1.85 -6.24 4.68
CA HIS A 68 -0.44 -5.93 4.85
C HIS A 68 -0.06 -4.67 4.09
N PHE A 69 0.82 -3.87 4.69
CA PHE A 69 1.52 -2.79 4.01
C PHE A 69 2.86 -3.29 3.47
N ILE A 70 3.23 -2.85 2.27
CA ILE A 70 4.55 -3.04 1.69
C ILE A 70 5.10 -1.68 1.30
N ALA A 71 6.29 -1.34 1.77
CA ALA A 71 6.95 -0.07 1.52
C ALA A 71 8.43 -0.26 1.20
N SER A 72 9.00 0.69 0.49
CA SER A 72 10.43 0.76 0.19
C SER A 72 11.10 1.86 1.02
N ASP A 73 12.39 1.73 1.23
CA ASP A 73 13.26 2.75 1.82
C ASP A 73 13.78 3.77 0.79
N SER A 74 13.43 3.61 -0.48
CA SER A 74 13.84 4.48 -1.59
C SER A 74 12.66 5.01 -2.42
N ASP A 75 11.45 5.04 -1.83
CA ASP A 75 10.26 5.59 -2.48
C ASP A 75 10.27 7.12 -2.44
N ASP A 76 10.04 7.78 -3.59
CA ASP A 76 10.01 9.24 -3.70
C ASP A 76 8.73 9.87 -3.10
N TYR A 77 7.67 9.09 -2.89
CA TYR A 77 6.35 9.58 -2.44
C TYR A 77 6.07 9.34 -0.96
N ALA A 78 6.84 8.48 -0.31
CA ALA A 78 6.77 8.25 1.12
C ALA A 78 8.04 7.58 1.64
N THR A 79 8.55 8.03 2.78
CA THR A 79 9.59 7.26 3.49
C THR A 79 8.99 6.00 4.12
N PHE A 80 9.83 5.03 4.45
CA PHE A 80 9.37 3.84 5.16
C PHE A 80 8.68 4.20 6.49
N GLU A 81 9.23 5.16 7.23
CA GLU A 81 8.66 5.64 8.51
C GLU A 81 7.29 6.28 8.33
N GLN A 82 7.08 7.01 7.23
CA GLN A 82 5.78 7.59 6.90
C GLN A 82 4.74 6.50 6.62
N THR A 83 5.09 5.47 5.85
CA THR A 83 4.19 4.33 5.61
C THR A 83 3.98 3.52 6.87
N LYS A 84 5.03 3.38 7.70
CA LYS A 84 4.92 2.72 9.00
C LYS A 84 3.92 3.45 9.91
N ALA A 85 3.87 4.77 9.89
CA ALA A 85 2.88 5.53 10.63
C ALA A 85 1.43 5.19 10.23
N TYR A 86 1.16 4.91 8.94
CA TYR A 86 -0.13 4.39 8.51
C TYR A 86 -0.41 3.02 9.13
N SER A 87 0.52 2.10 8.99
CA SER A 87 0.35 0.71 9.46
C SER A 87 0.14 0.63 10.98
N ASP A 88 0.87 1.44 11.73
CA ASP A 88 0.75 1.52 13.19
C ASP A 88 -0.65 2.04 13.62
N ARG A 89 -1.17 3.07 12.92
CA ARG A 89 -2.49 3.65 13.24
C ARG A 89 -3.65 2.70 12.97
N VAL A 90 -3.50 1.75 12.07
CA VAL A 90 -4.53 0.76 11.73
C VAL A 90 -4.19 -0.65 12.20
N ASN A 91 -3.11 -0.79 12.95
CA ASN A 91 -2.65 -2.05 13.52
C ASN A 91 -2.55 -3.18 12.48
N CYS A 92 -1.94 -2.87 11.33
CA CYS A 92 -1.63 -3.82 10.27
C CYS A 92 -0.12 -4.03 10.15
N PRO A 93 0.35 -5.23 9.80
CA PRO A 93 1.77 -5.45 9.57
C PRO A 93 2.30 -4.68 8.36
N ILE A 94 3.56 -4.26 8.44
CA ILE A 94 4.30 -3.63 7.35
C ILE A 94 5.56 -4.41 7.04
N HIS A 95 5.92 -4.49 5.76
CA HIS A 95 7.09 -5.18 5.25
C HIS A 95 7.94 -4.24 4.43
N LEU A 96 9.24 -4.20 4.73
CA LEU A 96 10.22 -3.44 3.96
C LEU A 96 10.65 -4.22 2.72
N LEU A 97 10.61 -3.55 1.57
CA LEU A 97 11.19 -4.02 0.31
C LEU A 97 12.38 -3.11 -0.03
N PRO A 98 13.62 -3.47 0.32
CA PRO A 98 14.75 -2.56 0.23
C PRO A 98 15.08 -2.18 -1.21
N GLY A 99 15.33 -0.88 -1.45
CA GLY A 99 15.78 -0.36 -2.73
C GLY A 99 14.76 -0.53 -3.87
N ALA A 100 13.47 -0.68 -3.55
CA ALA A 100 12.44 -0.99 -4.53
C ALA A 100 11.78 0.25 -5.16
N GLY A 101 12.21 1.46 -4.78
CA GLY A 101 11.61 2.72 -5.23
C GLY A 101 10.11 2.75 -4.95
N HIS A 102 9.33 3.27 -5.88
CA HIS A 102 7.86 3.30 -5.76
C HIS A 102 7.18 1.98 -6.13
N ILE A 103 7.93 0.89 -6.19
CA ILE A 103 7.45 -0.48 -6.50
C ILE A 103 6.55 -0.47 -7.75
N SER A 104 7.03 0.14 -8.81
CA SER A 104 6.30 0.36 -10.07
C SER A 104 7.09 -0.19 -11.27
N PRO A 105 6.49 -0.28 -12.47
CA PRO A 105 7.22 -0.72 -13.68
C PRO A 105 8.48 0.10 -13.97
N TYR A 106 8.47 1.40 -13.67
CA TYR A 106 9.66 2.26 -13.78
C TYR A 106 10.83 1.76 -12.91
N TRP A 107 10.53 1.18 -11.76
CA TRP A 107 11.49 0.59 -10.82
C TRP A 107 11.69 -0.92 -11.07
N GLY A 108 11.23 -1.44 -12.20
CA GLY A 108 11.40 -2.82 -12.59
C GLY A 108 10.34 -3.80 -12.07
N TYR A 109 9.28 -3.34 -11.45
CA TYR A 109 8.21 -4.17 -10.86
C TYR A 109 7.03 -4.40 -11.83
N GLY A 110 7.27 -4.49 -13.15
CA GLY A 110 6.26 -4.88 -14.13
C GLY A 110 5.77 -6.32 -13.92
N GLU A 111 6.70 -7.25 -13.85
CA GLU A 111 6.44 -8.62 -13.44
C GLU A 111 7.02 -8.87 -12.06
N TRP A 112 6.18 -9.15 -11.10
CA TRP A 112 6.57 -9.48 -9.74
C TRP A 112 5.98 -10.83 -9.35
N ALA A 113 6.73 -11.90 -9.58
CA ALA A 113 6.29 -13.27 -9.40
C ALA A 113 5.78 -13.54 -7.97
N TRP A 114 6.45 -12.98 -6.96
CA TRP A 114 6.02 -13.14 -5.58
C TRP A 114 4.58 -12.66 -5.34
N VAL A 115 4.17 -11.51 -5.90
CA VAL A 115 2.79 -11.00 -5.76
C VAL A 115 1.77 -11.95 -6.38
N ARG A 116 2.07 -12.48 -7.57
CA ARG A 116 1.23 -13.49 -8.21
C ARG A 116 1.09 -14.71 -7.32
N ASP A 117 2.20 -15.23 -6.83
CA ASP A 117 2.24 -16.45 -6.03
C ASP A 117 1.57 -16.24 -4.67
N TRP A 118 1.70 -15.04 -4.07
CA TRP A 118 0.97 -14.68 -2.86
C TRP A 118 -0.56 -14.64 -3.11
N CYS A 119 -1.00 -14.06 -4.24
CA CYS A 119 -2.41 -14.09 -4.62
C CYS A 119 -2.96 -15.51 -4.80
N LEU A 120 -2.13 -16.42 -5.31
CA LEU A 120 -2.48 -17.84 -5.51
C LEU A 120 -2.28 -18.69 -4.24
N ARG A 121 -1.86 -18.10 -3.14
CA ARG A 121 -1.57 -18.79 -1.85
C ARG A 121 -0.42 -19.79 -1.94
N THR A 122 0.52 -19.57 -2.84
CA THR A 122 1.75 -20.39 -3.02
C THR A 122 3.01 -19.66 -2.53
N ALA A 123 2.88 -18.39 -2.10
CA ALA A 123 3.93 -17.64 -1.41
C ALA A 123 3.38 -17.00 -0.13
N GLU A 124 4.26 -16.86 0.86
CA GLU A 124 3.98 -16.28 2.17
C GLU A 124 4.79 -14.99 2.40
N MET A 125 4.44 -14.27 3.47
CA MET A 125 5.24 -13.14 3.95
C MET A 125 6.59 -13.60 4.52
N PRO A 126 7.64 -12.79 4.46
CA PRO A 126 7.69 -11.45 3.87
C PRO A 126 7.76 -11.45 2.34
N PRO A 127 7.51 -10.29 1.68
CA PRO A 127 7.63 -10.18 0.24
C PRO A 127 9.07 -10.42 -0.23
N VAL A 128 9.22 -11.14 -1.33
CA VAL A 128 10.50 -11.35 -1.99
C VAL A 128 10.70 -10.29 -3.05
N PRO A 129 11.80 -9.50 -3.01
CA PRO A 129 12.11 -8.53 -4.04
C PRO A 129 12.21 -9.18 -5.42
N ARG A 130 11.92 -8.40 -6.47
CA ARG A 130 12.23 -8.82 -7.82
C ARG A 130 13.76 -8.97 -7.98
N PRO A 131 14.27 -10.05 -8.62
CA PRO A 131 15.69 -10.15 -8.95
C PRO A 131 16.14 -8.96 -9.80
N LYS A 132 17.25 -8.33 -9.43
CA LYS A 132 17.78 -7.15 -10.15
C LYS A 132 18.14 -7.40 -11.61
N ASP A 133 18.35 -8.66 -11.99
CA ASP A 133 18.82 -9.08 -13.31
C ASP A 133 17.70 -9.66 -14.20
N ALA A 134 16.46 -9.59 -13.79
CA ALA A 134 15.30 -10.02 -14.57
C ALA A 134 14.74 -8.84 -15.41
N GLY A 135 15.63 -8.23 -16.18
CA GLY A 135 15.32 -7.13 -17.11
C GLY A 135 15.35 -7.59 -18.54
#